data_7bb4808227f98f07f34640a108292f57
#
_entry.id   7bb4808227f98f07f34640a108292f57
#
_cell.length_a   1.000
_cell.length_b   1.000
_cell.length_c   1.000
_cell.angle_alpha   90.00
_cell.angle_beta   90.00
_cell.angle_gamma   90.00
#
_symmetry.space_group_name_H-M   'P 1'
#
loop_
_entity.id
_entity.type
_entity.pdbx_description
1 polymer ?
#
loop_
_entity_poly.entity_id
_entity_poly.type
_entity_poly.pdbx_seq_one_letter_code
_entity_poly.pdbx_strand_id
1 'polypeptide(L)'
;MDITQLRAFVTVAREGNLTRAAELLHVTQPAVSLQIKSLQSSLNLQLFTRVPSGMTLTDDGVKLLPFAERTIAAVSELRQQAESLHSKSSEILSGKLAIGTILDPEFIRLGAFLQRLVESYPQLSTQLQHSMSGDVLRQIKSGHLDVGYYLGTPNKNFHRLTLTQFTYCVLAPSGWKSRVSGKDWPALAKLPWIWTPPESAHHRLLSKTFAQYKVTPNKVALVDQEPSMLDLVKSGVGLSLVRESIALREAHAHGLVISDTVNLSTELSFITLDKRKDEPIIAAIFAILKTIWQS
;
A
#
# COMPACT_ATOMS: atom_id res chain seq x y z
N MET A 1 -23.94 -21.13 3.27
CA MET A 1 -22.89 -20.19 2.77
C MET A 1 -23.14 -18.81 3.34
N ASP A 2 -22.16 -18.16 3.95
CA ASP A 2 -22.23 -16.81 4.49
C ASP A 2 -21.01 -15.97 4.09
N ILE A 3 -21.03 -14.66 4.39
CA ILE A 3 -19.99 -13.72 3.97
C ILE A 3 -18.66 -13.96 4.69
N THR A 4 -18.67 -14.50 5.92
CA THR A 4 -17.45 -14.80 6.66
C THR A 4 -16.70 -15.98 6.05
N GLN A 5 -17.42 -16.96 5.56
CA GLN A 5 -16.87 -18.08 4.81
C GLN A 5 -16.25 -17.65 3.48
N LEU A 6 -16.91 -16.72 2.75
CA LEU A 6 -16.36 -16.15 1.51
C LEU A 6 -15.10 -15.33 1.78
N ARG A 7 -15.09 -14.52 2.85
CA ARG A 7 -13.89 -13.79 3.27
C ARG A 7 -12.73 -14.73 3.62
N ALA A 8 -12.99 -15.79 4.37
CA ALA A 8 -11.99 -16.81 4.67
C ALA A 8 -11.43 -17.43 3.38
N PHE A 9 -12.29 -17.76 2.42
CA PHE A 9 -11.90 -18.33 1.13
C PHE A 9 -10.97 -17.39 0.35
N VAL A 10 -11.38 -16.13 0.16
CA VAL A 10 -10.59 -15.13 -0.58
C VAL A 10 -9.26 -14.85 0.12
N THR A 11 -9.26 -14.70 1.45
CA THR A 11 -8.02 -14.40 2.19
C THR A 11 -7.05 -15.59 2.14
N VAL A 12 -7.52 -16.83 2.33
CA VAL A 12 -6.66 -18.02 2.20
C VAL A 12 -6.15 -18.19 0.76
N ALA A 13 -6.95 -17.85 -0.25
CA ALA A 13 -6.53 -17.91 -1.64
C ALA A 13 -5.38 -16.94 -1.96
N ARG A 14 -5.40 -15.75 -1.35
CA ARG A 14 -4.35 -14.72 -1.51
C ARG A 14 -3.07 -15.05 -0.75
N GLU A 15 -3.22 -15.53 0.49
CA GLU A 15 -2.08 -15.75 1.39
C GLU A 15 -1.42 -17.13 1.23
N GLY A 16 -2.14 -18.12 0.69
CA GLY A 16 -1.68 -19.51 0.60
C GLY A 16 -1.44 -20.18 1.96
N ASN A 17 -1.80 -19.53 3.08
CA ASN A 17 -1.47 -19.96 4.44
C ASN A 17 -2.61 -19.64 5.41
N LEU A 18 -3.10 -20.67 6.11
CA LEU A 18 -4.23 -20.54 7.05
C LEU A 18 -3.90 -19.68 8.28
N THR A 19 -2.68 -19.75 8.79
CA THR A 19 -2.26 -18.97 9.96
C THR A 19 -2.20 -17.48 9.62
N ARG A 20 -1.60 -17.14 8.48
CA ARG A 20 -1.52 -15.74 8.02
C ARG A 20 -2.91 -15.19 7.68
N ALA A 21 -3.77 -15.99 7.06
CA ALA A 21 -5.15 -15.62 6.82
C ALA A 21 -5.93 -15.36 8.13
N ALA A 22 -5.69 -16.16 9.16
CA ALA A 22 -6.30 -15.99 10.47
C ALA A 22 -5.88 -14.69 11.15
N GLU A 23 -4.60 -14.34 11.08
CA GLU A 23 -4.07 -13.06 11.57
C GLU A 23 -4.76 -11.87 10.89
N LEU A 24 -4.85 -11.89 9.55
CA LEU A 24 -5.50 -10.83 8.76
C LEU A 24 -7.01 -10.71 9.02
N LEU A 25 -7.67 -11.82 9.33
CA LEU A 25 -9.10 -11.86 9.65
C LEU A 25 -9.40 -11.64 11.13
N HIS A 26 -8.37 -11.48 11.98
CA HIS A 26 -8.47 -11.33 13.44
C HIS A 26 -9.25 -12.48 14.11
N VAL A 27 -9.03 -13.72 13.65
CA VAL A 27 -9.64 -14.92 14.19
C VAL A 27 -8.57 -16.00 14.42
N THR A 28 -8.96 -17.13 15.01
CA THR A 28 -8.04 -18.26 15.18
C THR A 28 -7.90 -19.09 13.90
N GLN A 29 -6.75 -19.72 13.69
CA GLN A 29 -6.52 -20.62 12.55
C GLN A 29 -7.55 -21.77 12.46
N PRO A 30 -7.97 -22.43 13.57
CA PRO A 30 -9.06 -23.40 13.54
C PRO A 30 -10.38 -22.83 13.04
N ALA A 31 -10.70 -21.58 13.38
CA ALA A 31 -11.91 -20.91 12.90
C ALA A 31 -11.89 -20.71 11.38
N VAL A 32 -10.77 -20.23 10.81
CA VAL A 32 -10.60 -20.12 9.35
C VAL A 32 -10.74 -21.49 8.69
N SER A 33 -10.09 -22.52 9.23
CA SER A 33 -10.18 -23.89 8.70
C SER A 33 -11.63 -24.42 8.69
N LEU A 34 -12.38 -24.14 9.76
CA LEU A 34 -13.80 -24.52 9.86
C LEU A 34 -14.66 -23.77 8.83
N GLN A 35 -14.43 -22.46 8.64
CA GLN A 35 -15.13 -21.63 7.64
C GLN A 35 -14.91 -22.16 6.22
N ILE A 36 -13.65 -22.49 5.87
CA ILE A 36 -13.33 -23.10 4.57
C ILE A 36 -14.03 -24.44 4.40
N LYS A 37 -13.94 -25.32 5.40
CA LYS A 37 -14.60 -26.65 5.36
C LYS A 37 -16.11 -26.51 5.20
N SER A 38 -16.74 -25.58 5.93
CA SER A 38 -18.18 -25.32 5.85
C SER A 38 -18.58 -24.79 4.47
N LEU A 39 -17.80 -23.88 3.89
CA LEU A 39 -18.01 -23.39 2.52
C LEU A 39 -17.92 -24.51 1.50
N GLN A 40 -16.86 -25.30 1.53
CA GLN A 40 -16.68 -26.44 0.63
C GLN A 40 -17.84 -27.45 0.73
N SER A 41 -18.29 -27.74 1.95
CA SER A 41 -19.44 -28.62 2.18
C SER A 41 -20.74 -28.03 1.62
N SER A 42 -20.98 -26.72 1.79
CA SER A 42 -22.19 -26.06 1.28
C SER A 42 -22.25 -26.01 -0.25
N LEU A 43 -21.09 -25.97 -0.91
CA LEU A 43 -20.96 -25.96 -2.37
C LEU A 43 -20.79 -27.36 -2.97
N ASN A 44 -20.55 -28.36 -2.13
CA ASN A 44 -20.16 -29.73 -2.52
C ASN A 44 -18.94 -29.74 -3.48
N LEU A 45 -17.95 -28.88 -3.20
CA LEU A 45 -16.72 -28.71 -3.98
C LEU A 45 -15.50 -28.65 -3.06
N GLN A 46 -14.36 -29.11 -3.54
CA GLN A 46 -13.07 -28.81 -2.93
C GLN A 46 -12.47 -27.56 -3.57
N LEU A 47 -12.21 -26.53 -2.76
CA LEU A 47 -11.66 -25.26 -3.24
C LEU A 47 -10.14 -25.16 -3.04
N PHE A 48 -9.61 -25.98 -2.12
CA PHE A 48 -8.18 -26.02 -1.81
C PHE A 48 -7.63 -27.43 -1.74
N THR A 49 -6.34 -27.56 -2.12
CA THR A 49 -5.49 -28.72 -1.81
C THR A 49 -4.40 -28.30 -0.83
N ARG A 50 -4.02 -29.23 0.06
CA ARG A 50 -2.85 -29.02 0.94
C ARG A 50 -1.58 -29.39 0.20
N VAL A 51 -0.59 -28.52 0.30
CA VAL A 51 0.77 -28.72 -0.21
C VAL A 51 1.77 -28.51 0.93
N PRO A 52 3.01 -28.99 0.86
CA PRO A 52 3.99 -28.78 1.92
C PRO A 52 4.23 -27.30 2.28
N SER A 53 4.04 -26.39 1.31
CA SER A 53 4.17 -24.93 1.47
C SER A 53 2.91 -24.24 1.99
N GLY A 54 1.78 -24.94 2.18
CA GLY A 54 0.52 -24.36 2.66
C GLY A 54 -0.73 -24.86 1.95
N MET A 55 -1.52 -23.94 1.42
CA MET A 55 -2.79 -24.18 0.73
C MET A 55 -2.75 -23.63 -0.69
N THR A 56 -3.18 -24.44 -1.66
CA THR A 56 -3.27 -24.04 -3.07
C THR A 56 -4.70 -24.22 -3.57
N LEU A 57 -5.19 -23.32 -4.41
CA LEU A 57 -6.50 -23.45 -5.03
C LEU A 57 -6.56 -24.68 -5.95
N THR A 58 -7.70 -25.34 -5.96
CA THR A 58 -8.09 -26.30 -7.01
C THR A 58 -8.55 -25.52 -8.26
N ASP A 59 -8.77 -26.23 -9.37
CA ASP A 59 -9.37 -25.64 -10.58
C ASP A 59 -10.74 -25.02 -10.29
N ASP A 60 -11.54 -25.67 -9.44
CA ASP A 60 -12.84 -25.13 -9.02
C ASP A 60 -12.66 -23.90 -8.12
N GLY A 61 -11.67 -23.90 -7.23
CA GLY A 61 -11.30 -22.75 -6.43
C GLY A 61 -10.90 -21.54 -7.28
N VAL A 62 -10.07 -21.76 -8.30
CA VAL A 62 -9.66 -20.70 -9.25
C VAL A 62 -10.87 -20.11 -9.98
N LYS A 63 -11.79 -20.97 -10.46
CA LYS A 63 -13.01 -20.53 -11.17
C LYS A 63 -13.96 -19.74 -10.26
N LEU A 64 -14.09 -20.13 -8.97
CA LEU A 64 -15.02 -19.51 -8.04
C LEU A 64 -14.48 -18.25 -7.35
N LEU A 65 -13.16 -18.07 -7.28
CA LEU A 65 -12.55 -16.92 -6.62
C LEU A 65 -13.10 -15.55 -7.11
N PRO A 66 -13.20 -15.27 -8.43
CA PRO A 66 -13.74 -14.00 -8.91
C PRO A 66 -15.21 -13.77 -8.52
N PHE A 67 -16.00 -14.84 -8.38
CA PHE A 67 -17.40 -14.73 -7.94
C PHE A 67 -17.49 -14.41 -6.44
N ALA A 68 -16.64 -15.02 -5.63
CA ALA A 68 -16.56 -14.74 -4.20
C ALA A 68 -16.14 -13.27 -3.95
N GLU A 69 -15.15 -12.78 -4.67
CA GLU A 69 -14.69 -11.38 -4.59
C GLU A 69 -15.80 -10.39 -4.97
N ARG A 70 -16.52 -10.65 -6.08
CA ARG A 70 -17.67 -9.82 -6.48
C ARG A 70 -18.80 -9.84 -5.46
N THR A 71 -19.08 -10.99 -4.86
CA THR A 71 -20.12 -11.11 -3.82
C THR A 71 -19.76 -10.31 -2.58
N ILE A 72 -18.50 -10.36 -2.13
CA ILE A 72 -18.02 -9.55 -1.00
C ILE A 72 -18.14 -8.06 -1.31
N ALA A 73 -17.78 -7.63 -2.53
CA ALA A 73 -17.93 -6.25 -2.97
C ALA A 73 -19.40 -5.81 -2.97
N ALA A 74 -20.33 -6.61 -3.52
CA ALA A 74 -21.74 -6.31 -3.54
C ALA A 74 -22.36 -6.17 -2.13
N VAL A 75 -21.94 -7.01 -1.17
CA VAL A 75 -22.36 -6.87 0.24
C VAL A 75 -21.83 -5.57 0.86
N SER A 76 -20.62 -5.17 0.53
CA SER A 76 -20.05 -3.89 0.97
C SER A 76 -20.83 -2.70 0.40
N GLU A 77 -21.20 -2.75 -0.88
CA GLU A 77 -22.05 -1.75 -1.54
C GLU A 77 -23.44 -1.65 -0.89
N LEU A 78 -24.08 -2.79 -0.61
CA LEU A 78 -25.37 -2.80 0.08
C LEU A 78 -25.31 -2.13 1.45
N ARG A 79 -24.30 -2.43 2.25
CA ARG A 79 -24.10 -1.79 3.56
C ARG A 79 -23.93 -0.28 3.42
N GLN A 80 -23.13 0.16 2.47
CA GLN A 80 -22.90 1.57 2.23
C GLN A 80 -24.16 2.29 1.75
N GLN A 81 -24.96 1.67 0.88
CA GLN A 81 -26.24 2.21 0.48
C GLN A 81 -27.21 2.32 1.68
N ALA A 82 -27.23 1.33 2.56
CA ALA A 82 -28.01 1.39 3.79
C ALA A 82 -27.53 2.53 4.72
N GLU A 83 -26.22 2.72 4.87
CA GLU A 83 -25.67 3.84 5.64
C GLU A 83 -26.02 5.20 5.02
N SER A 84 -26.00 5.32 3.69
CA SER A 84 -26.41 6.54 2.98
C SER A 84 -27.90 6.85 3.15
N LEU A 85 -28.76 5.82 3.26
CA LEU A 85 -30.19 5.98 3.52
C LEU A 85 -30.49 6.38 4.98
N HIS A 86 -29.63 6.00 5.92
CA HIS A 86 -29.73 6.42 7.32
C HIS A 86 -29.19 7.84 7.58
N SER A 87 -28.24 8.30 6.80
CA SER A 87 -27.73 9.68 6.84
C SER A 87 -28.73 10.63 6.15
N LYS A 88 -29.90 10.84 6.78
CA LYS A 88 -30.89 11.86 6.39
C LYS A 88 -30.44 13.30 6.70
N SER A 89 -29.20 13.62 6.45
CA SER A 89 -28.70 14.97 6.24
C SER A 89 -27.47 14.89 5.33
N SER A 90 -27.68 14.50 4.05
CA SER A 90 -26.66 14.80 3.07
C SER A 90 -26.65 16.33 2.89
N GLU A 91 -25.85 17.02 3.69
CA GLU A 91 -25.31 18.28 3.22
C GLU A 91 -24.73 17.97 1.84
N ILE A 92 -25.25 18.63 0.82
CA ILE A 92 -24.73 18.51 -0.54
C ILE A 92 -23.33 19.07 -0.49
N LEU A 93 -22.35 18.17 -0.26
CA LEU A 93 -20.94 18.58 -0.26
C LEU A 93 -20.60 19.01 -1.68
N SER A 94 -20.34 20.30 -1.85
CA SER A 94 -19.97 20.93 -3.11
C SER A 94 -18.73 21.79 -2.92
N GLY A 95 -17.99 22.01 -4.00
CA GLY A 95 -16.80 22.85 -3.97
C GLY A 95 -15.62 22.21 -4.66
N LYS A 96 -14.43 22.70 -4.34
CA LYS A 96 -13.16 22.17 -4.88
C LYS A 96 -12.36 21.50 -3.78
N LEU A 97 -11.75 20.38 -4.10
CA LEU A 97 -10.89 19.61 -3.22
C LEU A 97 -9.54 19.40 -3.91
N ALA A 98 -8.48 19.90 -3.32
CA ALA A 98 -7.11 19.73 -3.81
C ALA A 98 -6.43 18.57 -3.07
N ILE A 99 -6.05 17.52 -3.80
CA ILE A 99 -5.50 16.27 -3.27
C ILE A 99 -4.06 16.09 -3.74
N GLY A 100 -3.14 15.95 -2.81
CA GLY A 100 -1.76 15.55 -3.08
C GLY A 100 -1.63 14.05 -3.32
N THR A 101 -1.17 13.66 -4.49
CA THR A 101 -0.85 12.26 -4.81
C THR A 101 0.64 12.03 -4.83
N ILE A 102 1.03 10.81 -4.49
CA ILE A 102 2.42 10.36 -4.49
C ILE A 102 2.49 9.01 -5.18
N LEU A 103 3.62 8.69 -5.78
CA LEU A 103 3.91 7.36 -6.33
C LEU A 103 2.85 6.82 -7.31
N ASP A 104 2.90 5.52 -7.44
CA ASP A 104 2.06 4.66 -8.25
C ASP A 104 0.57 4.76 -7.86
N PRO A 105 -0.31 5.19 -8.77
CA PRO A 105 -1.75 5.32 -8.52
C PRO A 105 -2.42 4.00 -8.11
N GLU A 106 -1.94 2.86 -8.60
CA GLU A 106 -2.46 1.55 -8.23
C GLU A 106 -2.16 1.23 -6.76
N PHE A 107 -0.92 1.48 -6.33
CA PHE A 107 -0.52 1.26 -4.93
C PHE A 107 -1.32 2.10 -3.94
N ILE A 108 -1.61 3.36 -4.26
CA ILE A 108 -2.41 4.24 -3.40
C ILE A 108 -3.93 4.06 -3.61
N ARG A 109 -4.35 3.09 -4.41
CA ARG A 109 -5.76 2.79 -4.75
C ARG A 109 -6.52 4.04 -5.24
N LEU A 110 -5.85 4.91 -5.99
CA LEU A 110 -6.37 6.20 -6.42
C LEU A 110 -7.65 6.06 -7.24
N GLY A 111 -7.71 5.09 -8.16
CA GLY A 111 -8.88 4.86 -9.01
C GLY A 111 -10.13 4.53 -8.19
N ALA A 112 -10.02 3.58 -7.24
CA ALA A 112 -11.12 3.19 -6.36
C ALA A 112 -11.56 4.37 -5.46
N PHE A 113 -10.61 5.17 -5.00
CA PHE A 113 -10.90 6.35 -4.19
C PHE A 113 -11.68 7.41 -4.97
N LEU A 114 -11.22 7.75 -6.18
CA LEU A 114 -11.89 8.77 -7.00
C LEU A 114 -13.25 8.31 -7.49
N GLN A 115 -13.38 7.05 -7.91
CA GLN A 115 -14.66 6.48 -8.29
C GLN A 115 -15.69 6.65 -7.16
N ARG A 116 -15.32 6.22 -5.95
CA ARG A 116 -16.19 6.31 -4.79
C ARG A 116 -16.52 7.76 -4.42
N LEU A 117 -15.54 8.66 -4.55
CA LEU A 117 -15.74 10.07 -4.27
C LEU A 117 -16.75 10.72 -5.24
N VAL A 118 -16.63 10.45 -6.55
CA VAL A 118 -17.53 10.96 -7.57
C VAL A 118 -18.95 10.40 -7.41
N GLU A 119 -19.07 9.10 -7.09
CA GLU A 119 -20.37 8.46 -6.83
C GLU A 119 -21.06 9.04 -5.61
N SER A 120 -20.30 9.29 -4.51
CA SER A 120 -20.88 9.78 -3.25
C SER A 120 -21.13 11.29 -3.25
N TYR A 121 -20.29 12.06 -3.94
CA TYR A 121 -20.32 13.53 -3.93
C TYR A 121 -20.15 14.13 -5.34
N PRO A 122 -21.15 14.00 -6.21
CA PRO A 122 -21.07 14.40 -7.63
C PRO A 122 -20.88 15.90 -7.85
N GLN A 123 -21.13 16.74 -6.85
CA GLN A 123 -20.91 18.19 -6.91
C GLN A 123 -19.53 18.62 -6.40
N LEU A 124 -18.71 17.66 -5.96
CA LEU A 124 -17.35 17.93 -5.50
C LEU A 124 -16.37 17.85 -6.68
N SER A 125 -15.75 18.96 -7.05
CA SER A 125 -14.68 18.99 -8.04
C SER A 125 -13.35 18.64 -7.40
N THR A 126 -12.61 17.68 -7.95
CA THR A 126 -11.31 17.27 -7.44
C THR A 126 -10.17 17.76 -8.33
N GLN A 127 -9.13 18.27 -7.72
CA GLN A 127 -7.87 18.59 -8.36
C GLN A 127 -6.77 17.71 -7.78
N LEU A 128 -6.15 16.89 -8.64
CA LEU A 128 -5.05 16.02 -8.24
C LEU A 128 -3.71 16.70 -8.58
N GLN A 129 -2.80 16.70 -7.63
CA GLN A 129 -1.43 17.19 -7.85
C GLN A 129 -0.45 16.09 -7.41
N HIS A 130 0.34 15.61 -8.37
CA HIS A 130 1.42 14.68 -8.07
C HIS A 130 2.64 15.43 -7.52
N SER A 131 3.18 14.95 -6.40
CA SER A 131 4.31 15.57 -5.71
C SER A 131 5.08 14.54 -4.87
N MET A 132 6.28 14.90 -4.42
CA MET A 132 6.96 14.10 -3.41
C MET A 132 6.26 14.20 -2.07
N SER A 133 6.41 13.16 -1.26
CA SER A 133 5.75 13.05 0.04
C SER A 133 5.98 14.26 0.97
N GLY A 134 7.20 14.80 1.02
CA GLY A 134 7.51 16.00 1.80
C GLY A 134 6.87 17.29 1.24
N ASP A 135 6.73 17.36 -0.10
CA ASP A 135 6.05 18.47 -0.75
C ASP A 135 4.56 18.47 -0.46
N VAL A 136 3.91 17.31 -0.50
CA VAL A 136 2.50 17.17 -0.12
C VAL A 136 2.28 17.72 1.28
N LEU A 137 3.12 17.35 2.24
CA LEU A 137 3.02 17.85 3.61
C LEU A 137 3.18 19.37 3.69
N ARG A 138 4.15 19.93 2.96
CA ARG A 138 4.40 21.39 2.89
C ARG A 138 3.21 22.13 2.26
N GLN A 139 2.65 21.61 1.17
CA GLN A 139 1.51 22.20 0.46
C GLN A 139 0.21 22.14 1.26
N ILE A 140 -0.04 21.06 2.02
CA ILE A 140 -1.15 21.01 2.97
C ILE A 140 -0.96 22.05 4.07
N LYS A 141 0.25 22.22 4.59
CA LYS A 141 0.56 23.24 5.60
C LYS A 141 0.33 24.66 5.11
N SER A 142 0.61 24.95 3.84
CA SER A 142 0.40 26.27 3.21
C SER A 142 -1.02 26.48 2.68
N GLY A 143 -1.90 25.46 2.70
CA GLY A 143 -3.26 25.54 2.21
C GLY A 143 -3.42 25.41 0.69
N HIS A 144 -2.37 25.03 -0.05
CA HIS A 144 -2.45 24.73 -1.48
C HIS A 144 -3.09 23.36 -1.76
N LEU A 145 -2.96 22.45 -0.82
CA LEU A 145 -3.66 21.16 -0.81
C LEU A 145 -4.51 21.06 0.44
N ASP A 146 -5.65 20.40 0.32
CA ASP A 146 -6.55 20.14 1.44
C ASP A 146 -6.16 18.85 2.16
N VAL A 147 -5.84 17.85 1.39
CA VAL A 147 -5.51 16.48 1.84
C VAL A 147 -4.42 15.89 0.94
N GLY A 148 -3.84 14.78 1.37
CA GLY A 148 -2.93 14.05 0.48
C GLY A 148 -2.33 12.81 1.08
N TYR A 149 -1.73 12.01 0.21
CA TYR A 149 -0.98 10.82 0.59
C TYR A 149 0.40 11.21 1.12
N TYR A 150 0.86 10.49 2.11
CA TYR A 150 2.16 10.73 2.75
C TYR A 150 2.83 9.40 3.12
N LEU A 151 4.14 9.31 2.88
CA LEU A 151 4.94 8.15 3.27
C LEU A 151 5.63 8.43 4.60
N GLY A 152 5.31 7.61 5.60
CA GLY A 152 5.80 7.72 6.97
C GLY A 152 4.81 8.37 7.92
N THR A 153 5.27 8.66 9.14
CA THR A 153 4.47 9.26 10.20
C THR A 153 4.65 10.78 10.21
N PRO A 154 3.60 11.57 9.93
CA PRO A 154 3.66 13.02 10.02
C PRO A 154 3.75 13.47 11.49
N ASN A 155 4.13 14.73 11.72
CA ASN A 155 4.13 15.31 13.06
C ASN A 155 2.69 15.56 13.57
N LYS A 156 2.56 15.88 14.87
CA LYS A 156 1.29 16.06 15.59
C LYS A 156 0.36 17.18 15.06
N ASN A 157 0.82 18.03 14.16
CA ASN A 157 -0.01 19.09 13.56
C ASN A 157 -0.92 18.56 12.44
N PHE A 158 -0.76 17.29 12.07
CA PHE A 158 -1.54 16.64 11.04
C PHE A 158 -2.41 15.52 11.61
N HIS A 159 -3.67 15.52 11.22
CA HIS A 159 -4.53 14.36 11.33
C HIS A 159 -4.13 13.33 10.28
N ARG A 160 -4.11 12.05 10.64
CA ARG A 160 -3.71 10.97 9.74
C ARG A 160 -4.63 9.78 9.81
N LEU A 161 -4.78 9.11 8.68
CA LEU A 161 -5.29 7.76 8.56
C LEU A 161 -4.15 6.89 8.02
N THR A 162 -3.66 5.96 8.81
CA THR A 162 -2.69 4.96 8.30
C THR A 162 -3.44 3.98 7.41
N LEU A 163 -3.02 3.88 6.14
CA LEU A 163 -3.67 3.07 5.12
C LEU A 163 -3.08 1.66 5.07
N THR A 164 -1.76 1.56 5.04
CA THR A 164 -1.03 0.28 5.05
C THR A 164 0.41 0.46 5.51
N GLN A 165 1.01 -0.64 5.96
CA GLN A 165 2.45 -0.74 6.18
C GLN A 165 3.08 -1.54 5.05
N PHE A 166 4.30 -1.20 4.70
CA PHE A 166 5.04 -1.88 3.65
C PHE A 166 6.55 -1.75 3.85
N THR A 167 7.29 -2.55 3.11
CA THR A 167 8.76 -2.61 3.21
C THR A 167 9.41 -2.03 1.96
N TYR A 168 10.47 -1.29 2.17
CA TYR A 168 11.44 -0.94 1.14
C TYR A 168 12.64 -1.88 1.21
N CYS A 169 13.06 -2.39 0.05
CA CYS A 169 14.26 -3.21 -0.12
C CYS A 169 15.36 -2.41 -0.81
N VAL A 170 16.59 -2.74 -0.53
CA VAL A 170 17.73 -2.26 -1.30
C VAL A 170 17.87 -3.13 -2.54
N LEU A 171 17.70 -2.51 -3.72
CA LEU A 171 17.81 -3.14 -5.02
C LEU A 171 19.17 -2.79 -5.66
N ALA A 172 19.83 -3.79 -6.20
CA ALA A 172 21.15 -3.69 -6.81
C ALA A 172 21.13 -4.18 -8.26
N PRO A 173 22.09 -3.72 -9.09
CA PRO A 173 22.27 -4.19 -10.45
C PRO A 173 22.46 -5.70 -10.56
N SER A 174 22.11 -6.27 -11.71
CA SER A 174 22.43 -7.66 -12.06
C SER A 174 23.93 -7.91 -11.91
N GLY A 175 24.28 -9.10 -11.41
CA GLY A 175 25.68 -9.48 -11.15
C GLY A 175 26.28 -8.94 -9.85
N TRP A 176 25.60 -8.09 -9.08
CA TRP A 176 26.13 -7.55 -7.82
C TRP A 176 25.85 -8.42 -6.59
N LYS A 177 25.43 -9.66 -6.76
CA LYS A 177 25.08 -10.56 -5.65
C LYS A 177 26.20 -10.63 -4.59
N SER A 178 27.45 -10.87 -4.99
CA SER A 178 28.58 -10.93 -4.07
C SER A 178 28.93 -9.60 -3.38
N ARG A 179 28.48 -8.47 -3.96
CA ARG A 179 28.71 -7.13 -3.41
C ARG A 179 27.67 -6.75 -2.36
N VAL A 180 26.44 -7.34 -2.40
CA VAL A 180 25.31 -6.91 -1.55
C VAL A 180 24.82 -8.01 -0.61
N SER A 181 24.95 -9.31 -0.95
CA SER A 181 24.49 -10.38 -0.07
C SER A 181 25.33 -10.44 1.21
N GLY A 182 24.65 -10.58 2.34
CA GLY A 182 25.28 -10.61 3.67
C GLY A 182 25.89 -9.27 4.10
N LYS A 183 25.64 -8.16 3.41
CA LYS A 183 26.19 -6.84 3.72
C LYS A 183 25.22 -6.01 4.56
N ASP A 184 25.76 -5.41 5.62
CA ASP A 184 25.08 -4.46 6.48
C ASP A 184 25.06 -3.03 5.90
N TRP A 185 24.35 -2.12 6.54
CA TRP A 185 24.26 -0.71 6.11
C TRP A 185 25.63 -0.02 5.96
N PRO A 186 26.60 -0.17 6.89
CA PRO A 186 27.96 0.38 6.72
C PRO A 186 28.69 -0.13 5.48
N ALA A 187 28.58 -1.41 5.16
CA ALA A 187 29.19 -1.97 3.97
C ALA A 187 28.52 -1.49 2.69
N LEU A 188 27.18 -1.44 2.67
CA LEU A 188 26.39 -0.93 1.55
C LEU A 188 26.61 0.58 1.30
N ALA A 189 26.90 1.37 2.34
CA ALA A 189 27.18 2.80 2.20
C ALA A 189 28.37 3.09 1.27
N LYS A 190 29.33 2.17 1.19
CA LYS A 190 30.55 2.31 0.35
C LYS A 190 30.28 2.08 -1.14
N LEU A 191 29.16 1.44 -1.48
CA LEU A 191 28.75 1.20 -2.85
C LEU A 191 28.11 2.46 -3.44
N PRO A 192 28.06 2.62 -4.77
CA PRO A 192 27.39 3.75 -5.38
C PRO A 192 25.88 3.69 -5.15
N TRP A 193 25.27 4.82 -4.75
CA TRP A 193 23.84 4.98 -4.49
C TRP A 193 23.21 5.97 -5.44
N ILE A 194 22.07 5.60 -6.01
CA ILE A 194 21.14 6.48 -6.69
C ILE A 194 20.27 7.11 -5.61
N TRP A 195 20.41 8.40 -5.41
CA TRP A 195 19.81 9.15 -4.33
C TRP A 195 18.57 9.91 -4.80
N THR A 196 17.78 10.42 -3.85
CA THR A 196 16.58 11.20 -4.14
C THR A 196 16.62 12.56 -3.44
N PRO A 197 15.84 13.57 -3.92
CA PRO A 197 15.74 14.88 -3.27
C PRO A 197 15.27 14.80 -1.81
N PRO A 198 15.55 15.84 -0.99
CA PRO A 198 15.21 15.87 0.44
C PRO A 198 13.71 15.69 0.74
N GLU A 199 12.84 16.08 -0.17
CA GLU A 199 11.38 15.94 -0.09
C GLU A 199 10.90 14.50 -0.23
N SER A 200 11.74 13.62 -0.75
CA SER A 200 11.43 12.20 -0.92
C SER A 200 11.41 11.45 0.42
N ALA A 201 10.51 10.47 0.52
CA ALA A 201 10.52 9.52 1.62
C ALA A 201 11.79 8.66 1.64
N HIS A 202 12.33 8.26 0.48
CA HIS A 202 13.58 7.52 0.37
C HIS A 202 14.73 8.28 0.99
N HIS A 203 14.86 9.57 0.68
CA HIS A 203 15.88 10.43 1.28
C HIS A 203 15.79 10.43 2.81
N ARG A 204 14.59 10.63 3.36
CA ARG A 204 14.40 10.67 4.82
C ARG A 204 14.76 9.35 5.49
N LEU A 205 14.32 8.23 4.90
CA LEU A 205 14.59 6.90 5.43
C LEU A 205 16.09 6.57 5.38
N LEU A 206 16.72 6.71 4.23
CA LEU A 206 18.15 6.41 4.04
C LEU A 206 19.04 7.35 4.87
N SER A 207 18.74 8.65 4.88
CA SER A 207 19.53 9.61 5.67
C SER A 207 19.48 9.31 7.16
N LYS A 208 18.28 8.99 7.68
CA LYS A 208 18.11 8.56 9.08
C LYS A 208 18.89 7.28 9.37
N THR A 209 18.79 6.29 8.48
CA THR A 209 19.47 5.00 8.65
C THR A 209 20.99 5.18 8.65
N PHE A 210 21.56 5.83 7.64
CA PHE A 210 23.01 6.00 7.58
C PHE A 210 23.56 6.89 8.71
N ALA A 211 22.77 7.87 9.18
CA ALA A 211 23.14 8.66 10.36
C ALA A 211 23.20 7.82 11.64
N GLN A 212 22.29 6.84 11.82
CA GLN A 212 22.34 5.91 12.96
C GLN A 212 23.64 5.08 12.98
N TYR A 213 24.13 4.67 11.80
CA TYR A 213 25.39 3.95 11.67
C TYR A 213 26.62 4.86 11.58
N LYS A 214 26.44 6.19 11.62
CA LYS A 214 27.52 7.19 11.52
C LYS A 214 28.38 7.01 10.26
N VAL A 215 27.76 6.66 9.15
CA VAL A 215 28.41 6.50 7.83
C VAL A 215 27.80 7.43 6.80
N THR A 216 28.62 7.81 5.82
CA THR A 216 28.20 8.65 4.69
C THR A 216 28.06 7.79 3.45
N PRO A 217 26.88 7.71 2.80
CA PRO A 217 26.71 6.96 1.58
C PRO A 217 27.42 7.62 0.38
N ASN A 218 27.93 6.78 -0.52
CA ASN A 218 28.52 7.22 -1.79
C ASN A 218 27.41 7.52 -2.81
N LYS A 219 26.96 8.78 -2.87
CA LYS A 219 25.87 9.25 -3.75
C LYS A 219 26.43 9.58 -5.13
N VAL A 220 26.02 8.83 -6.16
CA VAL A 220 26.53 8.99 -7.54
C VAL A 220 25.54 9.64 -8.49
N ALA A 221 24.24 9.59 -8.17
CA ALA A 221 23.18 10.23 -8.96
C ALA A 221 22.08 10.76 -8.04
N LEU A 222 21.39 11.82 -8.44
CA LEU A 222 20.21 12.37 -7.79
C LEU A 222 19.03 12.30 -8.76
N VAL A 223 17.97 11.59 -8.38
CA VAL A 223 16.82 11.31 -9.25
C VAL A 223 15.52 11.48 -8.45
N ASP A 224 14.52 12.06 -9.04
CA ASP A 224 13.25 12.40 -8.40
C ASP A 224 12.09 11.42 -8.73
N GLN A 225 12.29 10.56 -9.73
CA GLN A 225 11.26 9.64 -10.22
C GLN A 225 11.68 8.17 -10.11
N GLU A 226 10.76 7.33 -9.63
CA GLU A 226 10.99 5.90 -9.46
C GLU A 226 11.34 5.16 -10.77
N PRO A 227 10.67 5.41 -11.93
CA PRO A 227 11.07 4.78 -13.18
C PRO A 227 12.53 5.08 -13.57
N SER A 228 12.98 6.31 -13.38
CA SER A 228 14.37 6.70 -13.65
C SER A 228 15.36 6.04 -12.69
N MET A 229 15.00 5.92 -11.39
CA MET A 229 15.82 5.16 -10.43
C MET A 229 15.98 3.71 -10.85
N LEU A 230 14.89 3.05 -11.25
CA LEU A 230 14.91 1.65 -11.69
C LEU A 230 15.76 1.47 -12.96
N ASP A 231 15.66 2.37 -13.92
CA ASP A 231 16.47 2.34 -15.12
C ASP A 231 17.97 2.43 -14.81
N LEU A 232 18.36 3.34 -13.93
CA LEU A 232 19.76 3.47 -13.49
C LEU A 232 20.25 2.23 -12.73
N VAL A 233 19.42 1.57 -11.93
CA VAL A 233 19.79 0.29 -11.30
C VAL A 233 20.01 -0.79 -12.37
N LYS A 234 19.09 -0.91 -13.34
CA LYS A 234 19.20 -1.85 -14.46
C LYS A 234 20.47 -1.61 -15.28
N SER A 235 20.84 -0.36 -15.45
CA SER A 235 22.05 0.07 -16.20
C SER A 235 23.34 -0.09 -15.40
N GLY A 236 23.30 -0.60 -14.16
CA GLY A 236 24.51 -0.88 -13.38
C GLY A 236 25.09 0.31 -12.63
N VAL A 237 24.39 1.44 -12.55
CA VAL A 237 24.90 2.70 -11.94
C VAL A 237 25.06 2.57 -10.43
N GLY A 238 24.11 1.92 -9.73
CA GLY A 238 24.21 1.80 -8.27
C GLY A 238 22.99 1.20 -7.60
N LEU A 239 23.01 1.25 -6.28
CA LEU A 239 21.92 0.80 -5.41
C LEU A 239 20.79 1.82 -5.37
N SER A 240 19.57 1.35 -5.19
CA SER A 240 18.43 2.20 -4.86
C SER A 240 17.52 1.54 -3.83
N LEU A 241 16.72 2.35 -3.15
CA LEU A 241 15.67 1.89 -2.25
C LEU A 241 14.36 1.83 -3.04
N VAL A 242 13.73 0.65 -3.10
CA VAL A 242 12.45 0.46 -3.82
C VAL A 242 11.48 -0.36 -2.98
N ARG A 243 10.18 -0.24 -3.23
CA ARG A 243 9.18 -1.06 -2.55
C ARG A 243 9.41 -2.54 -2.85
N GLU A 244 9.20 -3.40 -1.85
CA GLU A 244 9.43 -4.84 -1.95
C GLU A 244 8.72 -5.48 -3.15
N SER A 245 7.45 -5.11 -3.41
CA SER A 245 6.69 -5.62 -4.55
C SER A 245 7.36 -5.29 -5.90
N ILE A 246 7.91 -4.09 -6.02
CA ILE A 246 8.66 -3.66 -7.21
C ILE A 246 10.01 -4.39 -7.26
N ALA A 247 10.72 -4.47 -6.13
CA ALA A 247 12.01 -5.16 -6.06
C ALA A 247 11.88 -6.62 -6.51
N LEU A 248 10.86 -7.34 -6.05
CA LEU A 248 10.59 -8.73 -6.42
C LEU A 248 10.28 -8.87 -7.92
N ARG A 249 9.43 -8.00 -8.46
CA ARG A 249 9.10 -7.99 -9.90
C ARG A 249 10.33 -7.72 -10.76
N GLU A 250 11.09 -6.70 -10.43
CA GLU A 250 12.28 -6.30 -11.19
C GLU A 250 13.43 -7.31 -11.06
N ALA A 251 13.58 -7.93 -9.88
CA ALA A 251 14.55 -9.01 -9.68
C ALA A 251 14.21 -10.22 -10.56
N HIS A 252 12.92 -10.60 -10.63
CA HIS A 252 12.47 -11.70 -11.47
C HIS A 252 12.63 -11.39 -12.97
N ALA A 253 12.22 -10.20 -13.41
CA ALA A 253 12.20 -9.82 -14.82
C ALA A 253 13.59 -9.50 -15.40
N HIS A 254 14.49 -8.95 -14.58
CA HIS A 254 15.77 -8.38 -15.07
C HIS A 254 17.00 -8.93 -14.34
N GLY A 255 16.82 -9.93 -13.47
CA GLY A 255 17.95 -10.52 -12.71
C GLY A 255 18.60 -9.55 -11.73
N LEU A 256 17.87 -8.50 -11.29
CA LEU A 256 18.38 -7.59 -10.29
C LEU A 256 18.49 -8.29 -8.93
N VAL A 257 19.35 -7.76 -8.05
CA VAL A 257 19.65 -8.38 -6.78
C VAL A 257 19.00 -7.59 -5.65
N ILE A 258 18.22 -8.28 -4.81
CA ILE A 258 17.67 -7.70 -3.57
C ILE A 258 18.66 -8.01 -2.44
N SER A 259 19.00 -7.02 -1.62
CA SER A 259 19.76 -7.26 -0.39
C SER A 259 18.97 -8.16 0.56
N ASP A 260 19.63 -9.17 1.09
CA ASP A 260 19.04 -10.20 1.96
C ASP A 260 19.15 -9.86 3.47
N THR A 261 19.90 -8.81 3.81
CA THR A 261 20.22 -8.46 5.20
C THR A 261 19.60 -7.15 5.68
N VAL A 262 19.19 -6.28 4.76
CA VAL A 262 18.69 -4.95 5.12
C VAL A 262 17.39 -4.61 4.38
N ASN A 263 16.48 -4.03 5.13
CA ASN A 263 15.26 -3.45 4.63
C ASN A 263 14.79 -2.30 5.52
N LEU A 264 13.79 -1.54 5.10
CA LEU A 264 13.22 -0.43 5.85
C LEU A 264 11.70 -0.49 5.78
N SER A 265 11.06 -0.69 6.93
CA SER A 265 9.61 -0.62 7.04
C SER A 265 9.14 0.84 7.14
N THR A 266 8.01 1.13 6.52
CA THR A 266 7.35 2.43 6.56
C THR A 266 5.85 2.25 6.41
N GLU A 267 5.11 3.35 6.50
CA GLU A 267 3.65 3.35 6.33
C GLU A 267 3.23 4.32 5.23
N LEU A 268 2.14 3.98 4.54
CA LEU A 268 1.37 4.89 3.73
C LEU A 268 0.26 5.47 4.58
N SER A 269 0.20 6.80 4.66
CA SER A 269 -0.82 7.53 5.39
C SER A 269 -1.55 8.48 4.46
N PHE A 270 -2.80 8.80 4.78
CA PHE A 270 -3.53 9.92 4.22
C PHE A 270 -3.64 11.01 5.29
N ILE A 271 -3.36 12.26 4.93
CA ILE A 271 -3.17 13.33 5.89
C ILE A 271 -3.94 14.61 5.53
N THR A 272 -4.28 15.37 6.56
CA THR A 272 -4.75 16.76 6.51
C THR A 272 -4.22 17.53 7.72
N LEU A 273 -4.43 18.84 7.79
CA LEU A 273 -4.16 19.58 9.03
C LEU A 273 -5.09 19.13 10.15
N ASP A 274 -4.57 18.93 11.37
CA ASP A 274 -5.39 18.45 12.50
C ASP A 274 -6.59 19.36 12.79
N LYS A 275 -6.42 20.68 12.63
CA LYS A 275 -7.50 21.67 12.81
C LYS A 275 -8.62 21.56 11.76
N ARG A 276 -8.42 20.86 10.66
CA ARG A 276 -9.38 20.69 9.55
C ARG A 276 -10.07 19.33 9.52
N LYS A 277 -9.70 18.43 10.40
CA LYS A 277 -10.17 17.03 10.39
C LYS A 277 -11.69 16.88 10.49
N ASP A 278 -12.34 17.82 11.18
CA ASP A 278 -13.79 17.82 11.43
C ASP A 278 -14.57 18.63 10.37
N GLU A 279 -13.91 19.21 9.36
CA GLU A 279 -14.59 19.82 8.21
C GLU A 279 -15.39 18.75 7.46
N PRO A 280 -16.66 18.98 7.11
CA PRO A 280 -17.53 17.94 6.52
C PRO A 280 -16.91 17.22 5.32
N ILE A 281 -16.31 17.97 4.38
CA ILE A 281 -15.67 17.39 3.19
C ILE A 281 -14.47 16.50 3.61
N ILE A 282 -13.65 16.97 4.54
CA ILE A 282 -12.46 16.24 5.01
C ILE A 282 -12.87 14.95 5.71
N ALA A 283 -13.82 15.03 6.65
CA ALA A 283 -14.32 13.88 7.38
C ALA A 283 -14.92 12.81 6.44
N ALA A 284 -15.69 13.25 5.43
CA ALA A 284 -16.27 12.37 4.42
C ALA A 284 -15.20 11.63 3.60
N ILE A 285 -14.14 12.32 3.18
CA ILE A 285 -13.03 11.74 2.42
C ILE A 285 -12.27 10.70 3.25
N PHE A 286 -11.99 11.02 4.51
CA PHE A 286 -11.33 10.06 5.43
C PHE A 286 -12.19 8.82 5.66
N ALA A 287 -13.52 8.96 5.74
CA ALA A 287 -14.46 7.83 5.84
C ALA A 287 -14.43 6.94 4.58
N ILE A 288 -14.45 7.53 3.39
CA ILE A 288 -14.31 6.80 2.11
C ILE A 288 -13.01 6.00 2.09
N LEU A 289 -11.87 6.64 2.37
CA LEU A 289 -10.57 5.97 2.35
C LEU A 289 -10.50 4.85 3.39
N LYS A 290 -11.03 5.07 4.59
CA LYS A 290 -11.10 4.03 5.62
C LYS A 290 -11.85 2.80 5.11
N THR A 291 -12.98 2.97 4.44
CA THR A 291 -13.74 1.86 3.85
C THR A 291 -12.95 1.12 2.77
N ILE A 292 -12.27 1.84 1.87
CA ILE A 292 -11.49 1.25 0.76
C ILE A 292 -10.30 0.43 1.28
N TRP A 293 -9.68 0.84 2.38
CA TRP A 293 -8.49 0.17 2.90
C TRP A 293 -8.77 -0.88 3.97
N GLN A 294 -9.99 -0.93 4.50
CA GLN A 294 -10.44 -1.97 5.43
C GLN A 294 -11.18 -3.13 4.73
N SER A 295 -11.51 -2.97 3.45
CA SER A 295 -12.05 -4.01 2.57
C SER A 295 -10.91 -4.79 1.92
#